data_fbac40ef6fcfb97b0a5cf331b458c2b3
#
_entry.id   fbac40ef6fcfb97b0a5cf331b458c2b3
#
_cell.length_a   1.000
_cell.length_b   1.000
_cell.length_c   1.000
_cell.angle_alpha   90.00
_cell.angle_beta   90.00
_cell.angle_gamma   90.00
#
_symmetry.space_group_name_H-M   'P 1'
#
loop_
_entity.id
_entity.type
_entity.pdbx_description
1 polymer ?
#
loop_
_entity_poly.entity_id
_entity_poly.type
_entity_poly.pdbx_seq_one_letter_code
_entity_poly.pdbx_strand_id
1 'polypeptide(L)'
;MTEELLDNLTEDLQEETLDLESLIRDGADYRKTIIIELPNGSKGACTIRPLTSNEWNQCTNKYLKLKGSMELYVCEKGLLNKKGEPFPKELLEIFPAGVIQEIFKEIQSISGIKRNKEEEQELTRQLLDF
;
A
#
# COMPACT_ATOMS: atom_id res chain seq x y z
N MET A 1 7.49 -33.56 21.19
CA MET A 1 6.95 -33.42 19.84
C MET A 1 7.31 -34.64 19.03
N THR A 2 6.33 -35.31 18.49
CA THR A 2 6.57 -36.45 17.61
C THR A 2 6.84 -35.97 16.19
N GLU A 3 7.56 -36.78 15.40
CA GLU A 3 7.84 -36.48 13.99
C GLU A 3 6.55 -36.25 13.19
N GLU A 4 5.48 -36.95 13.51
CA GLU A 4 4.17 -36.77 12.89
C GLU A 4 3.59 -35.37 13.06
N LEU A 5 3.75 -34.77 14.23
CA LEU A 5 3.29 -33.41 14.50
C LEU A 5 4.08 -32.38 13.73
N LEU A 6 5.39 -32.61 13.57
CA LEU A 6 6.25 -31.73 12.77
C LEU A 6 5.91 -31.82 11.28
N ASP A 7 5.66 -33.04 10.77
CA ASP A 7 5.28 -33.24 9.37
C ASP A 7 3.91 -32.62 9.07
N ASN A 8 2.95 -32.75 9.98
CA ASN A 8 1.62 -32.13 9.83
C ASN A 8 1.70 -30.60 9.86
N LEU A 9 2.51 -30.03 10.76
CA LEU A 9 2.73 -28.60 10.82
C LEU A 9 3.41 -28.07 9.56
N THR A 10 4.35 -28.84 9.01
CA THR A 10 5.04 -28.47 7.79
C THR A 10 4.11 -28.54 6.58
N GLU A 11 3.24 -29.57 6.53
CA GLU A 11 2.23 -29.68 5.47
C GLU A 11 1.20 -28.55 5.54
N ASP A 12 0.70 -28.21 6.74
CA ASP A 12 -0.22 -27.10 6.92
C ASP A 12 0.41 -25.77 6.55
N LEU A 13 1.66 -25.55 6.93
CA LEU A 13 2.42 -24.36 6.54
C LEU A 13 2.67 -24.31 5.05
N GLN A 14 2.91 -25.46 4.40
CA GLN A 14 3.09 -25.53 2.95
C GLN A 14 1.79 -25.25 2.21
N GLU A 15 0.64 -25.71 2.73
CA GLU A 15 -0.66 -25.42 2.14
C GLU A 15 -1.03 -23.93 2.26
N GLU A 16 -0.73 -23.31 3.41
CA GLU A 16 -1.02 -21.91 3.67
C GLU A 16 -0.07 -20.95 2.96
N THR A 17 1.20 -21.35 2.82
CA THR A 17 2.23 -20.55 2.15
C THR A 17 2.64 -21.14 0.81
N LEU A 18 1.72 -21.78 0.17
CA LEU A 18 1.82 -22.83 -0.83
C LEU A 18 2.92 -22.62 -1.83
N ASP A 19 3.14 -21.47 -2.20
CA ASP A 19 4.15 -21.13 -3.17
C ASP A 19 4.42 -19.65 -3.00
N LEU A 20 5.51 -19.38 -2.31
CA LEU A 20 5.87 -17.99 -2.05
C LEU A 20 6.05 -17.20 -3.35
N GLU A 21 6.59 -17.84 -4.39
CA GLU A 21 6.75 -17.19 -5.69
C GLU A 21 5.40 -16.86 -6.32
N SER A 22 4.42 -17.77 -6.25
CA SER A 22 3.07 -17.50 -6.73
C SER A 22 2.40 -16.41 -5.92
N LEU A 23 2.55 -16.43 -4.61
CA LEU A 23 2.01 -15.42 -3.72
C LEU A 23 2.60 -14.04 -4.05
N ILE A 24 3.89 -13.97 -4.28
CA ILE A 24 4.58 -12.73 -4.65
C ILE A 24 4.10 -12.24 -6.01
N ARG A 25 3.99 -13.13 -7.00
CA ARG A 25 3.49 -12.77 -8.32
C ARG A 25 2.04 -12.30 -8.29
N ASP A 26 1.18 -13.03 -7.59
CA ASP A 26 -0.22 -12.67 -7.43
C ASP A 26 -0.35 -11.33 -6.71
N GLY A 27 0.48 -11.10 -5.70
CA GLY A 27 0.54 -9.82 -5.00
C GLY A 27 0.99 -8.69 -5.91
N ALA A 28 2.03 -8.91 -6.73
CA ALA A 28 2.56 -7.90 -7.65
C ALA A 28 1.57 -7.59 -8.77
N ASP A 29 0.83 -8.61 -9.24
CA ASP A 29 -0.16 -8.45 -10.30
C ASP A 29 -1.52 -8.00 -9.78
N TYR A 30 -1.68 -7.93 -8.47
CA TYR A 30 -2.93 -7.53 -7.84
C TYR A 30 -3.29 -6.09 -8.24
N ARG A 31 -4.56 -5.91 -8.59
CA ARG A 31 -5.12 -4.59 -8.87
C ARG A 31 -6.41 -4.45 -8.09
N LYS A 32 -6.60 -3.30 -7.47
CA LYS A 32 -7.79 -3.01 -6.68
C LYS A 32 -8.45 -1.76 -7.24
N THR A 33 -9.74 -1.84 -7.47
CA THR A 33 -10.54 -0.66 -7.81
C THR A 33 -11.12 -0.10 -6.52
N ILE A 34 -10.90 1.18 -6.29
CA ILE A 34 -11.42 1.89 -5.13
C ILE A 34 -12.33 3.02 -5.59
N ILE A 35 -13.27 3.38 -4.72
CA ILE A 35 -14.18 4.49 -4.95
C ILE A 35 -13.76 5.64 -4.04
N ILE A 36 -13.49 6.79 -4.65
CA ILE A 36 -13.13 8.01 -3.93
C ILE A 36 -14.33 8.95 -3.96
N GLU A 37 -14.70 9.45 -2.79
CA GLU A 37 -15.76 10.43 -2.65
C GLU A 37 -15.14 11.80 -2.40
N LEU A 38 -15.54 12.77 -3.21
CA LEU A 38 -15.10 14.15 -3.04
C LEU A 38 -16.00 14.88 -2.04
N PRO A 39 -15.53 15.97 -1.43
CA PRO A 39 -16.34 16.74 -0.48
C PRO A 39 -17.66 17.26 -1.04
N ASN A 40 -17.74 17.44 -2.36
CA ASN A 40 -18.97 17.87 -3.03
C ASN A 40 -19.97 16.73 -3.28
N GLY A 41 -19.67 15.51 -2.81
CA GLY A 41 -20.51 14.34 -2.99
C GLY A 41 -20.28 13.56 -4.27
N SER A 42 -19.43 14.06 -5.17
CA SER A 42 -19.06 13.32 -6.38
C SER A 42 -18.22 12.09 -6.03
N LYS A 43 -18.44 11.00 -6.76
CA LYS A 43 -17.69 9.77 -6.57
C LYS A 43 -16.98 9.41 -7.87
N GLY A 44 -15.76 8.92 -7.74
CA GLY A 44 -14.97 8.43 -8.85
C GLY A 44 -14.31 7.12 -8.52
N ALA A 45 -14.17 6.25 -9.51
CA ALA A 45 -13.45 5.00 -9.35
C ALA A 45 -12.03 5.14 -9.90
N CYS A 46 -11.07 4.54 -9.21
CA CYS A 46 -9.70 4.47 -9.69
C CYS A 46 -9.11 3.11 -9.36
N THR A 47 -8.07 2.76 -10.09
CA THR A 47 -7.38 1.48 -9.90
C THR A 47 -6.03 1.74 -9.26
N ILE A 48 -5.69 0.91 -8.26
CA ILE A 48 -4.41 1.00 -7.59
C ILE A 48 -3.70 -0.35 -7.66
N ARG A 49 -2.38 -0.32 -7.54
CA ARG A 49 -1.55 -1.51 -7.47
C ARG A 49 -0.64 -1.47 -6.26
N PRO A 50 -0.24 -2.63 -5.73
CA PRO A 50 0.73 -2.65 -4.66
C PRO A 50 2.12 -2.26 -5.16
N LEU A 51 2.92 -1.66 -4.27
CA LEU A 51 4.31 -1.35 -4.55
C LEU A 51 5.20 -2.49 -4.04
N THR A 52 6.26 -2.77 -4.79
CA THR A 52 7.31 -3.66 -4.34
C THR A 52 8.14 -2.98 -3.26
N SER A 53 8.93 -3.76 -2.51
CA SER A 53 9.83 -3.19 -1.50
C SER A 53 10.84 -2.23 -2.13
N ASN A 54 11.33 -2.52 -3.34
CA ASN A 54 12.22 -1.63 -4.05
C ASN A 54 11.55 -0.31 -4.42
N GLU A 55 10.34 -0.35 -4.91
CA GLU A 55 9.57 0.85 -5.25
C GLU A 55 9.28 1.71 -4.01
N TRP A 56 8.92 1.06 -2.92
CA TRP A 56 8.68 1.75 -1.65
C TRP A 56 9.96 2.46 -1.17
N ASN A 57 11.09 1.76 -1.24
CA ASN A 57 12.38 2.33 -0.88
C ASN A 57 12.77 3.50 -1.78
N GLN A 58 12.47 3.44 -3.06
CA GLN A 58 12.68 4.56 -3.98
C GLN A 58 11.90 5.78 -3.55
N CYS A 59 10.63 5.61 -3.15
CA CYS A 59 9.80 6.70 -2.65
C CYS A 59 10.37 7.29 -1.36
N THR A 60 10.79 6.43 -0.43
CA THR A 60 11.39 6.84 0.84
C THR A 60 12.68 7.62 0.61
N ASN A 61 13.56 7.12 -0.25
CA ASN A 61 14.82 7.80 -0.58
C ASN A 61 14.58 9.14 -1.24
N LYS A 62 13.60 9.22 -2.13
CA LYS A 62 13.23 10.47 -2.78
C LYS A 62 12.71 11.48 -1.76
N TYR A 63 11.90 11.02 -0.82
CA TYR A 63 11.40 11.86 0.27
C TYR A 63 12.53 12.39 1.14
N LEU A 64 13.50 11.53 1.49
CA LEU A 64 14.63 11.92 2.32
C LEU A 64 15.55 12.93 1.64
N LYS A 65 15.73 12.81 0.32
CA LYS A 65 16.62 13.69 -0.45
C LYS A 65 15.97 15.00 -0.84
N LEU A 66 14.75 14.93 -1.37
CA LEU A 66 14.05 16.06 -1.96
C LEU A 66 12.99 16.65 -1.04
N LYS A 67 12.67 15.93 0.05
CA LYS A 67 11.51 16.20 0.90
C LYS A 67 10.24 16.14 0.06
N GLY A 68 9.36 17.05 0.09
CA GLY A 68 8.11 16.95 -0.65
C GLY A 68 7.10 16.01 0.03
N SER A 69 6.27 15.35 -0.74
CA SER A 69 5.18 14.52 -0.23
C SER A 69 5.42 13.05 -0.52
N MET A 70 5.55 12.25 0.53
CA MET A 70 5.65 10.81 0.42
C MET A 70 4.38 10.22 -0.22
N GLU A 71 3.23 10.77 0.12
CA GLU A 71 1.94 10.38 -0.44
C GLU A 71 1.91 10.55 -1.95
N LEU A 72 2.41 11.66 -2.47
CA LEU A 72 2.48 11.89 -3.91
C LEU A 72 3.43 10.93 -4.59
N TYR A 73 4.59 10.67 -3.99
CA TYR A 73 5.57 9.74 -4.57
C TYR A 73 5.01 8.34 -4.70
N VAL A 74 4.29 7.88 -3.68
CA VAL A 74 3.64 6.58 -3.69
C VAL A 74 2.50 6.54 -4.72
N CYS A 75 1.68 7.57 -4.78
CA CYS A 75 0.58 7.65 -5.75
C CYS A 75 1.08 7.69 -7.18
N GLU A 76 2.21 8.34 -7.46
CA GLU A 76 2.81 8.34 -8.79
C GLU A 76 3.07 6.93 -9.32
N LYS A 77 3.43 6.02 -8.42
CA LYS A 77 3.72 4.62 -8.79
C LYS A 77 2.49 3.73 -8.73
N GLY A 78 1.64 3.94 -7.74
CA GLY A 78 0.57 3.01 -7.41
C GLY A 78 -0.80 3.34 -7.95
N LEU A 79 -1.05 4.58 -8.37
CA LEU A 79 -2.33 4.98 -8.95
C LEU A 79 -2.29 4.83 -10.46
N LEU A 80 -3.26 4.10 -11.00
CA LEU A 80 -3.32 3.79 -12.43
C LEU A 80 -4.55 4.41 -13.08
N ASN A 81 -4.38 4.85 -14.32
CA ASN A 81 -5.48 5.34 -15.14
C ASN A 81 -6.28 4.16 -15.73
N LYS A 82 -7.28 4.47 -16.54
CA LYS A 82 -8.14 3.45 -17.17
C LYS A 82 -7.38 2.50 -18.08
N LYS A 83 -6.24 2.92 -18.60
CA LYS A 83 -5.38 2.10 -19.46
C LYS A 83 -4.37 1.25 -18.69
N GLY A 84 -4.36 1.37 -17.35
CA GLY A 84 -3.40 0.67 -16.50
C GLY A 84 -2.04 1.34 -16.43
N GLU A 85 -1.93 2.59 -16.83
CA GLU A 85 -0.69 3.36 -16.80
C GLU A 85 -0.70 4.33 -15.61
N PRO A 86 0.48 4.68 -15.05
CA PRO A 86 0.54 5.67 -13.98
C PRO A 86 0.03 7.04 -14.42
N PHE A 87 -0.60 7.74 -13.51
CA PHE A 87 -0.98 9.13 -13.75
C PHE A 87 0.26 10.02 -13.79
N PRO A 88 0.29 11.04 -14.64
CA PRO A 88 1.40 12.00 -14.62
C PRO A 88 1.41 12.79 -13.31
N LYS A 89 2.59 13.13 -12.85
CA LYS A 89 2.81 13.85 -11.60
C LYS A 89 2.03 15.16 -11.55
N GLU A 90 2.02 15.89 -12.65
CA GLU A 90 1.36 17.18 -12.77
C GLU A 90 -0.14 17.07 -12.48
N LEU A 91 -0.75 15.96 -12.90
CA LEU A 91 -2.17 15.71 -12.63
C LEU A 91 -2.42 15.39 -11.17
N LEU A 92 -1.53 14.62 -10.54
CA LEU A 92 -1.64 14.27 -9.12
C LEU A 92 -1.51 15.50 -8.22
N GLU A 93 -0.70 16.45 -8.62
CA GLU A 93 -0.47 17.67 -7.84
C GLU A 93 -1.71 18.56 -7.73
N ILE A 94 -2.64 18.43 -8.68
CA ILE A 94 -3.89 19.22 -8.66
C ILE A 94 -5.06 18.47 -8.01
N PHE A 95 -4.86 17.22 -7.60
CA PHE A 95 -5.90 16.49 -6.86
C PHE A 95 -6.06 17.11 -5.46
N PRO A 96 -7.28 17.10 -4.90
CA PRO A 96 -7.46 17.51 -3.51
C PRO A 96 -6.57 16.67 -2.58
N ALA A 97 -6.00 17.31 -1.57
CA ALA A 97 -5.06 16.67 -0.67
C ALA A 97 -5.65 15.44 0.03
N GLY A 98 -6.91 15.50 0.42
CA GLY A 98 -7.58 14.39 1.07
C GLY A 98 -7.74 13.17 0.16
N VAL A 99 -7.91 13.39 -1.14
CA VAL A 99 -7.99 12.31 -2.14
C VAL A 99 -6.64 11.60 -2.21
N ILE A 100 -5.55 12.34 -2.29
CA ILE A 100 -4.19 11.79 -2.33
C ILE A 100 -3.91 10.98 -1.06
N GLN A 101 -4.29 11.49 0.11
CA GLN A 101 -4.10 10.79 1.37
C GLN A 101 -4.87 9.48 1.42
N GLU A 102 -6.10 9.48 0.93
CA GLU A 102 -6.95 8.29 0.91
C GLU A 102 -6.38 7.22 -0.03
N ILE A 103 -5.97 7.62 -1.23
CA ILE A 103 -5.32 6.72 -2.19
C ILE A 103 -4.02 6.16 -1.62
N PHE A 104 -3.22 7.00 -0.99
CA PHE A 104 -1.98 6.58 -0.34
C PHE A 104 -2.23 5.48 0.70
N LYS A 105 -3.22 5.67 1.57
CA LYS A 105 -3.58 4.68 2.60
C LYS A 105 -3.98 3.34 1.98
N GLU A 106 -4.73 3.38 0.90
CA GLU A 106 -5.16 2.17 0.20
C GLU A 106 -3.98 1.46 -0.46
N ILE A 107 -3.07 2.19 -1.11
CA ILE A 107 -1.87 1.60 -1.71
C ILE A 107 -0.98 0.99 -0.61
N GLN A 108 -0.82 1.70 0.50
CA GLN A 108 -0.07 1.20 1.64
C GLN A 108 -0.65 -0.11 2.17
N SER A 109 -1.96 -0.17 2.28
CA SER A 109 -2.67 -1.36 2.77
C SER A 109 -2.46 -2.57 1.86
N ILE A 110 -2.64 -2.40 0.55
CA ILE A 110 -2.49 -3.51 -0.39
C ILE A 110 -1.02 -3.87 -0.64
N SER A 111 -0.10 -2.99 -0.30
CA SER A 111 1.34 -3.26 -0.35
C SER A 111 1.83 -4.05 0.87
N GLY A 112 0.93 -4.35 1.80
CA GLY A 112 1.26 -5.11 2.99
C GLY A 112 1.88 -4.30 4.12
N ILE A 113 1.93 -3.00 3.98
CA ILE A 113 2.48 -2.11 5.01
C ILE A 113 1.33 -1.71 5.92
N LYS A 114 1.10 -2.51 6.94
CA LYS A 114 0.03 -2.26 7.91
C LYS A 114 0.62 -1.69 9.18
N ARG A 115 0.13 -0.53 9.61
CA ARG A 115 0.31 -0.11 10.99
C ARG A 115 -0.84 -0.67 11.80
N ASN A 116 -0.50 -1.34 12.90
CA ASN A 116 -1.46 -1.77 13.87
C ASN A 116 -2.07 -0.53 14.54
N LYS A 117 -3.39 -0.52 14.70
CA LYS A 117 -4.09 0.59 15.38
C LYS A 117 -3.53 0.86 16.77
N GLU A 118 -3.13 -0.21 17.49
CA GLU A 118 -2.52 -0.10 18.80
C GLU A 118 -1.18 0.63 18.74
N GLU A 119 -0.36 0.34 17.74
CA GLU A 119 0.92 1.04 17.52
C GLU A 119 0.71 2.51 17.20
N GLU A 120 -0.28 2.82 16.37
CA GLU A 120 -0.62 4.21 16.04
C GLU A 120 -1.11 4.97 17.27
N GLN A 121 -1.96 4.35 18.08
CA GLN A 121 -2.45 4.95 19.31
C GLN A 121 -1.32 5.18 20.31
N GLU A 122 -0.41 4.25 20.43
CA GLU A 122 0.73 4.38 21.32
C GLU A 122 1.69 5.48 20.86
N LEU A 123 1.94 5.55 19.55
CA LEU A 123 2.76 6.60 18.97
C LEU A 123 2.13 7.98 19.21
N THR A 124 0.82 8.09 19.02
CA THR A 124 0.08 9.33 19.28
C THR A 124 0.14 9.70 20.74
N ARG A 125 0.01 8.72 21.64
CA ARG A 125 0.10 8.94 23.07
C ARG A 125 1.50 9.44 23.48
N GLN A 126 2.55 8.85 22.92
CA GLN A 126 3.93 9.27 23.16
C GLN A 126 4.18 10.69 22.68
N LEU A 127 3.62 11.05 21.53
CA LEU A 127 3.74 12.41 21.00
C LEU A 127 2.97 13.44 21.82
N LEU A 128 1.85 13.04 22.42
CA LEU A 128 1.04 13.92 23.28
C LEU A 128 1.63 14.11 24.68
N ASP A 129 2.44 13.16 25.15
CA ASP A 129 3.10 13.23 26.45
C ASP A 129 4.37 14.11 26.45
N PHE A 130 4.72 14.63 25.32
CA PHE A 130 5.75 15.66 25.21
C PHE A 130 5.06 17.03 25.34
#